data_31ef966d37ceb1a09dc6c991f5c54b5e
#
_entry.id   31ef966d37ceb1a09dc6c991f5c54b5e
#
_cell.length_a   1.000
_cell.length_b   1.000
_cell.length_c   1.000
_cell.angle_alpha   90.00
_cell.angle_beta   90.00
_cell.angle_gamma   90.00
#
_symmetry.space_group_name_H-M   'P 1'
#
loop_
_entity.id
_entity.type
_entity.pdbx_description
1 polymer ?
#
loop_
_entity_poly.entity_id
_entity_poly.type
_entity_poly.pdbx_seq_one_letter_code
_entity_poly.pdbx_strand_id
1 'polypeptide(L)'
;MAGITTWTIHIQAPSNSYSIIQRPFIQFLSVKDAEKTISGILTTAAGTFSSFIQADLLRAFIGKSDIPTKLEGREMVVFKLDDERRSVVGPLLAAAMHLMIVGNLSRSRKDPLIISLDELPSIKLDRLPQWINEYRSNGACFILGIQSLEQLYDIYGDKMGSAIASACSTHVLFNPGNYKTAEDYSKRYGEKEVLIKNRTTGRSLGGQMSRSISWSENLQKMPVISADEILKFPQGKCVITSPGYSSEGQASIPYPLIIPVSKADEKRAHDSEALWDTQVKSALESQVTIPDIKTLTQALYERIESAARMLPLPEEDVAPAQEFSSSETDVLENFPTRVYQTPGLQG
;
A
#
# COMPACT_ATOMS: atom_id res chain seq x y z
N MET A 1 -21.56 29.23 -20.44
CA MET A 1 -20.16 29.12 -20.91
C MET A 1 -19.31 29.41 -19.68
N ALA A 2 -18.79 28.36 -19.08
CA ALA A 2 -17.94 28.48 -17.89
C ALA A 2 -16.57 29.01 -18.32
N GLY A 3 -16.18 30.16 -17.79
CA GLY A 3 -14.90 30.79 -18.05
C GLY A 3 -13.78 29.93 -17.49
N ILE A 4 -12.92 29.43 -18.39
CA ILE A 4 -11.67 28.78 -18.02
C ILE A 4 -10.74 29.88 -17.53
N THR A 5 -10.52 29.93 -16.22
CA THR A 5 -9.51 30.84 -15.64
C THR A 5 -8.13 30.24 -15.95
N THR A 6 -7.49 30.82 -16.97
CA THR A 6 -6.12 30.41 -17.35
C THR A 6 -5.13 31.03 -16.36
N TRP A 7 -4.54 30.21 -15.50
CA TRP A 7 -3.44 30.63 -14.63
C TRP A 7 -2.16 30.60 -15.45
N THR A 8 -1.66 31.76 -15.83
CA THR A 8 -0.34 31.88 -16.46
C THR A 8 0.71 32.05 -15.37
N ILE A 9 1.51 31.00 -15.13
CA ILE A 9 2.63 31.07 -14.18
C ILE A 9 3.82 31.72 -14.90
N HIS A 10 4.06 33.01 -14.68
CA HIS A 10 5.28 33.69 -15.10
C HIS A 10 6.39 33.38 -14.11
N ILE A 11 7.29 32.45 -14.48
CA ILE A 11 8.48 32.15 -13.69
C ILE A 11 9.62 32.98 -14.26
N GLN A 12 9.79 34.19 -13.76
CA GLN A 12 11.01 34.98 -13.99
C GLN A 12 12.10 34.49 -13.06
N ALA A 13 13.30 34.25 -13.60
CA ALA A 13 14.45 33.81 -12.83
C ALA A 13 14.99 34.94 -11.98
N PRO A 14 14.89 34.87 -10.66
CA PRO A 14 15.69 35.66 -9.78
C PRO A 14 16.64 34.80 -8.94
N SER A 15 17.75 35.42 -8.55
CA SER A 15 18.76 34.92 -7.63
C SER A 15 18.51 33.66 -6.82
N ASN A 16 19.36 32.70 -6.96
CA ASN A 16 19.69 31.45 -6.22
C ASN A 16 18.67 30.72 -5.33
N SER A 17 17.70 31.34 -4.68
CA SER A 17 16.74 30.64 -3.80
C SER A 17 15.54 29.99 -4.55
N TYR A 18 15.18 30.52 -5.70
CA TYR A 18 14.04 30.04 -6.50
C TYR A 18 14.36 28.83 -7.40
N SER A 19 15.63 28.51 -7.59
CA SER A 19 16.04 27.41 -8.48
C SER A 19 15.53 26.03 -8.03
N ILE A 20 15.34 25.82 -6.73
CA ILE A 20 14.84 24.56 -6.18
C ILE A 20 13.36 24.38 -6.50
N ILE A 21 12.56 25.45 -6.44
CA ILE A 21 11.12 25.41 -6.75
C ILE A 21 10.90 25.27 -8.26
N GLN A 22 11.78 25.87 -9.08
CA GLN A 22 11.67 25.83 -10.53
C GLN A 22 12.08 24.50 -11.15
N ARG A 23 12.98 23.75 -10.52
CA ARG A 23 13.50 22.47 -11.06
C ARG A 23 12.41 21.48 -11.51
N PRO A 24 11.33 21.25 -10.76
CA PRO A 24 10.26 20.36 -11.19
C PRO A 24 9.50 20.85 -12.45
N PHE A 25 9.57 22.17 -12.72
CA PHE A 25 8.86 22.82 -13.82
C PHE A 25 9.75 23.11 -15.04
N ILE A 26 11.02 22.67 -15.04
CA ILE A 26 11.97 22.94 -16.15
C ILE A 26 11.41 22.38 -17.48
N GLN A 27 10.80 21.22 -17.47
CA GLN A 27 10.20 20.64 -18.68
C GLN A 27 9.04 21.51 -19.19
N PHE A 28 8.23 22.04 -18.29
CA PHE A 28 7.15 22.96 -18.64
C PHE A 28 7.69 24.26 -19.25
N LEU A 29 8.76 24.80 -18.67
CA LEU A 29 9.41 26.01 -19.19
C LEU A 29 10.06 25.80 -20.55
N SER A 30 10.57 24.59 -20.84
CA SER A 30 11.20 24.27 -22.12
C SER A 30 10.21 24.18 -23.29
N VAL A 31 8.92 24.00 -23.02
CA VAL A 31 7.84 23.88 -24.03
C VAL A 31 6.90 25.09 -24.03
N LYS A 32 7.29 26.21 -23.38
CA LYS A 32 6.44 27.39 -23.21
C LYS A 32 5.88 27.97 -24.54
N ASP A 33 6.59 27.77 -25.64
CA ASP A 33 6.17 28.26 -26.96
C ASP A 33 5.26 27.27 -27.72
N ALA A 34 4.98 26.08 -27.13
CA ALA A 34 4.13 25.05 -27.71
C ALA A 34 2.76 25.02 -27.02
N GLU A 35 1.86 25.94 -27.37
CA GLU A 35 0.54 26.10 -26.74
C GLU A 35 -0.27 24.80 -26.60
N LYS A 36 -0.28 23.94 -27.62
CA LYS A 36 -0.99 22.66 -27.57
C LYS A 36 -0.41 21.72 -26.52
N THR A 37 0.91 21.69 -26.36
CA THR A 37 1.59 20.85 -25.38
C THR A 37 1.34 21.36 -23.98
N ILE A 38 1.41 22.68 -23.77
CA ILE A 38 1.09 23.33 -22.50
C ILE A 38 -0.37 23.05 -22.11
N SER A 39 -1.31 23.28 -23.03
CA SER A 39 -2.73 23.00 -22.81
C SER A 39 -2.97 21.54 -22.40
N GLY A 40 -2.31 20.58 -23.06
CA GLY A 40 -2.38 19.17 -22.72
C GLY A 40 -1.86 18.87 -21.30
N ILE A 41 -0.72 19.43 -20.93
CA ILE A 41 -0.12 19.27 -19.58
C ILE A 41 -1.04 19.88 -18.52
N LEU A 42 -1.51 21.11 -18.74
CA LEU A 42 -2.42 21.80 -17.80
C LEU A 42 -3.75 21.05 -17.66
N THR A 43 -4.33 20.56 -18.75
CA THR A 43 -5.58 19.78 -18.71
C THR A 43 -5.40 18.49 -17.92
N THR A 44 -4.29 17.79 -18.13
CA THR A 44 -3.98 16.55 -17.39
C THR A 44 -3.78 16.85 -15.89
N ALA A 45 -3.01 17.88 -15.57
CA ALA A 45 -2.79 18.30 -14.19
C ALA A 45 -4.09 18.73 -13.52
N ALA A 46 -4.87 19.59 -14.18
CA ALA A 46 -6.18 20.05 -13.67
C ALA A 46 -7.14 18.86 -13.45
N GLY A 47 -7.22 17.92 -14.42
CA GLY A 47 -8.02 16.71 -14.27
C GLY A 47 -7.61 15.85 -13.08
N THR A 48 -6.30 15.71 -12.83
CA THR A 48 -5.78 14.97 -11.68
C THR A 48 -6.13 15.68 -10.37
N PHE A 49 -5.88 16.98 -10.29
CA PHE A 49 -6.15 17.74 -9.05
C PHE A 49 -7.63 17.91 -8.78
N SER A 50 -8.49 18.06 -9.80
CA SER A 50 -9.94 18.19 -9.62
C SER A 50 -10.56 16.97 -8.93
N SER A 51 -9.99 15.78 -9.10
CA SER A 51 -10.46 14.58 -8.39
C SER A 51 -10.30 14.67 -6.87
N PHE A 52 -9.36 15.48 -6.38
CA PHE A 52 -9.10 15.69 -4.96
C PHE A 52 -9.89 16.88 -4.38
N ILE A 53 -10.46 17.74 -5.22
CA ILE A 53 -11.26 18.91 -4.79
C ILE A 53 -12.69 18.45 -4.52
N GLN A 54 -12.86 17.66 -3.46
CA GLN A 54 -14.16 17.21 -2.95
C GLN A 54 -14.30 17.70 -1.51
N ALA A 55 -15.50 18.15 -1.12
CA ALA A 55 -15.72 18.81 0.17
C ALA A 55 -15.25 17.99 1.37
N ASP A 56 -15.48 16.69 1.37
CA ASP A 56 -15.08 15.77 2.43
C ASP A 56 -13.56 15.50 2.45
N LEU A 57 -12.90 15.41 1.28
CA LEU A 57 -11.45 15.31 1.22
C LEU A 57 -10.77 16.61 1.66
N LEU A 58 -11.31 17.75 1.23
CA LEU A 58 -10.83 19.05 1.70
C LEU A 58 -10.95 19.17 3.21
N ARG A 59 -12.06 18.72 3.80
CA ARG A 59 -12.25 18.67 5.26
C ARG A 59 -11.18 17.81 5.96
N ALA A 60 -10.81 16.69 5.37
CA ALA A 60 -9.82 15.79 5.95
C ALA A 60 -8.37 16.29 5.80
N PHE A 61 -8.06 17.00 4.71
CA PHE A 61 -6.67 17.34 4.35
C PHE A 61 -6.32 18.83 4.46
N ILE A 62 -7.34 19.74 4.53
CA ILE A 62 -7.13 21.16 4.68
C ILE A 62 -7.37 21.56 6.12
N GLY A 63 -6.58 21.68 6.98
CA GLY A 63 -6.81 22.08 8.35
C GLY A 63 -5.57 21.88 9.20
N LYS A 64 -5.72 22.07 10.49
CA LYS A 64 -4.72 21.69 11.45
C LYS A 64 -4.69 20.16 11.51
N SER A 65 -3.51 19.57 11.40
CA SER A 65 -3.38 18.12 11.54
C SER A 65 -3.51 17.71 13.00
N ASP A 66 -4.43 16.79 13.27
CA ASP A 66 -4.59 16.13 14.57
C ASP A 66 -3.81 14.80 14.64
N ILE A 67 -3.28 14.34 13.50
CA ILE A 67 -2.46 13.13 13.44
C ILE A 67 -1.03 13.49 13.90
N PRO A 68 -0.47 12.77 14.89
CA PRO A 68 0.90 13.00 15.31
C PRO A 68 1.86 12.67 14.16
N THR A 69 2.67 13.62 13.75
CA THR A 69 3.70 13.39 12.71
C THR A 69 4.90 12.62 13.24
N LYS A 70 5.13 12.66 14.54
CA LYS A 70 6.16 11.87 15.24
C LYS A 70 5.47 10.89 16.15
N LEU A 71 5.80 9.62 15.98
CA LEU A 71 5.31 8.52 16.83
C LEU A 71 6.36 8.22 17.87
N GLU A 72 6.00 8.40 19.14
CA GLU A 72 6.86 8.16 20.28
C GLU A 72 6.13 7.24 21.29
N GLY A 73 6.87 6.33 21.92
CA GLY A 73 6.29 5.44 22.91
C GLY A 73 5.32 4.41 22.34
N ARG A 74 4.12 4.30 22.94
CA ARG A 74 3.10 3.29 22.60
C ARG A 74 1.96 3.90 21.78
N GLU A 75 2.28 4.61 20.74
CA GLU A 75 1.32 5.21 19.84
C GLU A 75 1.07 4.31 18.64
N MET A 76 -0.17 4.28 18.16
CA MET A 76 -0.57 3.56 16.96
C MET A 76 -1.44 4.47 16.09
N VAL A 77 -1.11 4.55 14.82
CA VAL A 77 -1.93 5.21 13.80
C VAL A 77 -2.42 4.16 12.82
N VAL A 78 -3.72 4.13 12.58
CA VAL A 78 -4.36 3.19 11.66
C VAL A 78 -4.92 3.99 10.49
N PHE A 79 -4.48 3.64 9.27
CA PHE A 79 -5.04 4.16 8.04
C PHE A 79 -6.01 3.13 7.47
N LYS A 80 -7.27 3.52 7.33
CA LYS A 80 -8.28 2.71 6.65
C LYS A 80 -8.52 3.25 5.25
N LEU A 81 -8.34 2.40 4.26
CA LEU A 81 -8.66 2.72 2.87
C LEU A 81 -10.16 2.49 2.63
N ASP A 82 -10.80 3.47 2.00
CA ASP A 82 -12.17 3.34 1.54
C ASP A 82 -12.18 2.66 0.17
N ASP A 83 -12.80 1.48 0.10
CA ASP A 83 -12.84 0.66 -1.11
C ASP A 83 -13.61 1.30 -2.26
N GLU A 84 -14.71 2.01 -1.96
CA GLU A 84 -15.52 2.69 -2.97
C GLU A 84 -14.77 3.87 -3.62
N ARG A 85 -13.84 4.47 -2.89
CA ARG A 85 -13.12 5.69 -3.29
C ARG A 85 -11.62 5.47 -3.37
N ARG A 86 -11.17 4.24 -3.53
CA ARG A 86 -9.77 3.82 -3.55
C ARG A 86 -8.92 4.63 -4.54
N SER A 87 -9.43 4.89 -5.73
CA SER A 87 -8.71 5.63 -6.78
C SER A 87 -8.40 7.09 -6.41
N VAL A 88 -9.21 7.69 -5.56
CA VAL A 88 -9.06 9.10 -5.13
C VAL A 88 -8.37 9.17 -3.76
N VAL A 89 -8.83 8.38 -2.80
CA VAL A 89 -8.30 8.40 -1.42
C VAL A 89 -6.95 7.72 -1.31
N GLY A 90 -6.70 6.67 -2.08
CA GLY A 90 -5.47 5.89 -2.04
C GLY A 90 -4.18 6.72 -2.21
N PRO A 91 -4.06 7.58 -3.24
CA PRO A 91 -2.89 8.45 -3.40
C PRO A 91 -2.68 9.41 -2.23
N LEU A 92 -3.76 9.95 -1.64
CA LEU A 92 -3.68 10.86 -0.49
C LEU A 92 -3.20 10.12 0.76
N LEU A 93 -3.73 8.92 1.02
CA LEU A 93 -3.25 8.06 2.11
C LEU A 93 -1.80 7.65 1.90
N ALA A 94 -1.41 7.28 0.68
CA ALA A 94 -0.03 6.96 0.35
C ALA A 94 0.93 8.12 0.63
N ALA A 95 0.52 9.36 0.31
CA ALA A 95 1.27 10.56 0.62
C ALA A 95 1.39 10.80 2.15
N ALA A 96 0.28 10.67 2.89
CA ALA A 96 0.28 10.79 4.34
C ALA A 96 1.18 9.73 5.01
N MET A 97 1.07 8.46 4.59
CA MET A 97 1.93 7.38 5.05
C MET A 97 3.40 7.64 4.72
N HIS A 98 3.69 8.13 3.51
CA HIS A 98 5.06 8.51 3.12
C HIS A 98 5.65 9.53 4.07
N LEU A 99 4.94 10.63 4.33
CA LEU A 99 5.39 11.69 5.24
C LEU A 99 5.64 11.15 6.65
N MET A 100 4.75 10.30 7.16
CA MET A 100 4.91 9.71 8.49
C MET A 100 6.09 8.73 8.54
N ILE A 101 6.21 7.84 7.57
CA ILE A 101 7.30 6.84 7.54
C ILE A 101 8.65 7.55 7.43
N VAL A 102 8.81 8.44 6.47
CA VAL A 102 10.07 9.17 6.27
C VAL A 102 10.38 10.08 7.46
N GLY A 103 9.39 10.81 7.96
CA GLY A 103 9.57 11.70 9.13
C GLY A 103 10.01 10.96 10.38
N ASN A 104 9.53 9.74 10.60
CA ASN A 104 9.87 8.92 11.75
C ASN A 104 11.16 8.10 11.58
N LEU A 105 11.52 7.74 10.35
CA LEU A 105 12.65 6.85 10.06
C LEU A 105 13.86 7.56 9.44
N SER A 106 13.82 8.88 9.28
CA SER A 106 14.97 9.66 8.83
C SER A 106 16.13 9.67 9.84
N ARG A 107 15.87 9.25 11.08
CA ARG A 107 16.88 9.12 12.15
C ARG A 107 16.72 7.76 12.81
N SER A 108 17.83 7.24 13.36
CA SER A 108 17.80 6.01 14.15
C SER A 108 16.87 6.15 15.37
N ARG A 109 16.03 5.16 15.60
CA ARG A 109 15.07 5.13 16.71
C ARG A 109 15.56 4.19 17.80
N LYS A 110 15.25 4.57 19.04
CA LYS A 110 15.49 3.69 20.20
C LYS A 110 14.51 2.52 20.20
N ASP A 111 13.23 2.82 19.96
CA ASP A 111 12.17 1.83 19.85
C ASP A 111 11.81 1.60 18.38
N PRO A 112 11.69 0.34 17.93
CA PRO A 112 11.38 0.06 16.54
C PRO A 112 9.99 0.58 16.16
N LEU A 113 9.86 1.07 14.93
CA LEU A 113 8.59 1.41 14.32
C LEU A 113 8.09 0.21 13.51
N ILE A 114 6.95 -0.34 13.91
CA ILE A 114 6.29 -1.43 13.20
C ILE A 114 5.34 -0.82 12.16
N ILE A 115 5.55 -1.16 10.89
CA ILE A 115 4.72 -0.74 9.76
C ILE A 115 4.06 -2.00 9.22
N SER A 116 2.77 -2.16 9.55
CA SER A 116 1.96 -3.29 9.07
C SER A 116 1.09 -2.83 7.90
N LEU A 117 1.29 -3.44 6.74
CA LEU A 117 0.54 -3.18 5.51
C LEU A 117 -0.26 -4.44 5.20
N ASP A 118 -1.47 -4.49 5.73
CA ASP A 118 -2.41 -5.56 5.41
C ASP A 118 -2.99 -5.31 4.02
N GLU A 119 -3.06 -6.36 3.22
CA GLU A 119 -3.50 -6.28 1.82
C GLU A 119 -2.72 -5.23 1.00
N LEU A 120 -1.40 -5.33 1.03
CA LEU A 120 -0.49 -4.40 0.36
C LEU A 120 -0.88 -4.02 -1.08
N PRO A 121 -1.39 -4.93 -1.96
CA PRO A 121 -1.81 -4.56 -3.30
C PRO A 121 -2.94 -3.52 -3.35
N SER A 122 -3.62 -3.25 -2.24
CA SER A 122 -4.68 -2.23 -2.17
C SER A 122 -4.18 -0.80 -2.27
N ILE A 123 -2.90 -0.56 -1.97
CA ILE A 123 -2.29 0.77 -2.00
C ILE A 123 -0.92 0.72 -2.70
N LYS A 124 -0.64 1.70 -3.54
CA LYS A 124 0.64 1.77 -4.24
C LYS A 124 1.62 2.69 -3.51
N LEU A 125 2.72 2.13 -3.03
CA LEU A 125 3.79 2.83 -2.32
C LEU A 125 5.09 2.66 -3.12
N ASP A 126 5.37 3.60 -4.03
CA ASP A 126 6.46 3.48 -5.00
C ASP A 126 7.86 3.34 -4.37
N ARG A 127 8.05 3.82 -3.14
CA ARG A 127 9.33 3.74 -2.43
C ARG A 127 9.44 2.59 -1.43
N LEU A 128 8.44 1.71 -1.38
CA LEU A 128 8.40 0.64 -0.38
C LEU A 128 9.66 -0.24 -0.36
N PRO A 129 10.22 -0.72 -1.51
CA PRO A 129 11.43 -1.53 -1.48
C PRO A 129 12.63 -0.79 -0.89
N GLN A 130 12.72 0.51 -1.16
CA GLN A 130 13.77 1.37 -0.61
C GLN A 130 13.62 1.51 0.91
N TRP A 131 12.42 1.77 1.39
CA TRP A 131 12.18 1.90 2.83
C TRP A 131 12.51 0.64 3.61
N ILE A 132 12.13 -0.54 3.07
CA ILE A 132 12.44 -1.83 3.71
C ILE A 132 13.96 -2.02 3.84
N ASN A 133 14.71 -1.67 2.80
CA ASN A 133 16.17 -1.86 2.78
C ASN A 133 16.91 -0.78 3.59
N GLU A 134 16.56 0.49 3.40
CA GLU A 134 17.31 1.62 3.96
C GLU A 134 16.99 1.86 5.43
N TYR A 135 15.72 1.72 5.84
CA TYR A 135 15.30 2.07 7.19
C TYR A 135 15.39 0.94 8.21
N ARG A 136 15.81 -0.25 7.78
CA ARG A 136 16.06 -1.36 8.70
C ARG A 136 17.04 -0.99 9.79
N SER A 137 18.14 -0.32 9.44
CA SER A 137 19.15 0.16 10.38
C SER A 137 18.64 1.26 11.31
N ASN A 138 17.59 1.96 10.91
CA ASN A 138 16.97 3.04 11.69
C ASN A 138 15.84 2.53 12.62
N GLY A 139 15.63 1.23 12.68
CA GLY A 139 14.63 0.61 13.53
C GLY A 139 13.26 0.40 12.87
N ALA A 140 13.18 0.32 11.54
CA ALA A 140 11.97 -0.06 10.82
C ALA A 140 11.74 -1.57 10.87
N CYS A 141 10.50 -1.98 11.14
CA CYS A 141 10.03 -3.36 11.01
C CYS A 141 8.80 -3.37 10.12
N PHE A 142 8.90 -3.99 8.94
CA PHE A 142 7.79 -4.08 7.99
C PHE A 142 7.12 -5.46 8.07
N ILE A 143 5.79 -5.45 8.14
CA ILE A 143 4.93 -6.64 8.04
C ILE A 143 4.04 -6.41 6.82
N LEU A 144 4.18 -7.26 5.80
CA LEU A 144 3.45 -7.14 4.54
C LEU A 144 2.51 -8.32 4.38
N GLY A 145 1.21 -8.04 4.32
CA GLY A 145 0.17 -9.00 3.99
C GLY A 145 -0.17 -8.93 2.50
N ILE A 146 -0.15 -10.09 1.82
CA ILE A 146 -0.56 -10.23 0.43
C ILE A 146 -1.32 -11.53 0.25
N GLN A 147 -2.31 -11.55 -0.63
CA GLN A 147 -3.06 -12.77 -0.94
C GLN A 147 -2.32 -13.64 -1.96
N SER A 148 -1.73 -13.02 -2.99
CA SER A 148 -0.92 -13.71 -3.99
C SER A 148 0.18 -12.80 -4.54
N LEU A 149 1.25 -13.42 -5.05
CA LEU A 149 2.33 -12.69 -5.74
C LEU A 149 1.84 -12.06 -7.06
N GLU A 150 0.86 -12.66 -7.72
CA GLU A 150 0.30 -12.10 -8.97
C GLU A 150 -0.35 -10.74 -8.72
N GLN A 151 -1.19 -10.60 -7.67
CA GLN A 151 -1.77 -9.30 -7.31
C GLN A 151 -0.69 -8.25 -7.01
N LEU A 152 0.40 -8.66 -6.36
CA LEU A 152 1.52 -7.76 -6.12
C LEU A 152 2.17 -7.30 -7.43
N TYR A 153 2.37 -8.22 -8.39
CA TYR A 153 2.95 -7.90 -9.69
C TYR A 153 2.04 -7.06 -10.57
N ASP A 154 0.74 -7.27 -10.51
CA ASP A 154 -0.25 -6.48 -11.25
C ASP A 154 -0.23 -5.00 -10.84
N ILE A 155 -0.10 -4.71 -9.55
CA ILE A 155 -0.11 -3.34 -9.02
C ILE A 155 1.25 -2.66 -9.11
N TYR A 156 2.32 -3.39 -8.81
CA TYR A 156 3.67 -2.82 -8.72
C TYR A 156 4.51 -3.06 -9.97
N GLY A 157 4.07 -3.96 -10.86
CA GLY A 157 4.86 -4.48 -11.97
C GLY A 157 5.87 -5.53 -11.51
N ASP A 158 6.31 -6.41 -12.43
CA ASP A 158 7.16 -7.55 -12.14
C ASP A 158 8.45 -7.19 -11.39
N LYS A 159 9.12 -6.13 -11.85
CA LYS A 159 10.41 -5.71 -11.26
C LYS A 159 10.27 -5.22 -9.82
N MET A 160 9.31 -4.33 -9.58
CA MET A 160 9.11 -3.77 -8.24
C MET A 160 8.48 -4.78 -7.30
N GLY A 161 7.49 -5.56 -7.76
CA GLY A 161 6.89 -6.63 -6.97
C GLY A 161 7.90 -7.67 -6.54
N SER A 162 8.80 -8.09 -7.45
CA SER A 162 9.92 -8.98 -7.12
C SER A 162 10.89 -8.36 -6.12
N ALA A 163 11.19 -7.06 -6.26
CA ALA A 163 12.04 -6.34 -5.32
C ALA A 163 11.41 -6.27 -3.92
N ILE A 164 10.10 -6.02 -3.81
CA ILE A 164 9.36 -6.03 -2.53
C ILE A 164 9.44 -7.41 -1.88
N ALA A 165 9.09 -8.46 -2.64
CA ALA A 165 9.12 -9.84 -2.14
C ALA A 165 10.53 -10.27 -1.70
N SER A 166 11.58 -9.84 -2.41
CA SER A 166 12.97 -10.16 -2.08
C SER A 166 13.54 -9.36 -0.93
N ALA A 167 13.03 -8.16 -0.68
CA ALA A 167 13.44 -7.31 0.44
C ALA A 167 12.99 -7.89 1.81
N CYS A 168 11.94 -8.72 1.81
CA CYS A 168 11.49 -9.44 3.00
C CYS A 168 12.36 -10.69 3.21
N SER A 169 13.04 -10.77 4.33
CA SER A 169 13.91 -11.93 4.65
C SER A 169 13.13 -13.08 5.29
N THR A 170 11.99 -12.80 5.93
CA THR A 170 11.12 -13.80 6.53
C THR A 170 9.82 -13.89 5.74
N HIS A 171 9.44 -15.10 5.37
CA HIS A 171 8.20 -15.38 4.66
C HIS A 171 7.36 -16.38 5.45
N VAL A 172 6.06 -16.09 5.57
CA VAL A 172 5.07 -17.00 6.15
C VAL A 172 4.05 -17.29 5.05
N LEU A 173 4.10 -18.48 4.48
CA LEU A 173 3.22 -18.91 3.40
C LEU A 173 2.11 -19.81 3.93
N PHE A 174 0.89 -19.32 3.89
CA PHE A 174 -0.32 -20.11 4.02
C PHE A 174 -0.74 -20.68 2.66
N ASN A 175 -1.93 -21.25 2.56
CA ASN A 175 -2.49 -21.63 1.27
C ASN A 175 -2.80 -20.36 0.45
N PRO A 176 -2.07 -20.10 -0.67
CA PRO A 176 -2.28 -18.89 -1.45
C PRO A 176 -3.51 -18.94 -2.36
N GLY A 177 -4.17 -20.10 -2.48
CA GLY A 177 -5.30 -20.32 -3.41
C GLY A 177 -4.92 -20.16 -4.89
N ASN A 178 -3.66 -19.85 -5.19
CA ASN A 178 -3.14 -19.58 -6.53
C ASN A 178 -1.95 -20.50 -6.84
N TYR A 179 -2.04 -21.23 -7.97
CA TYR A 179 -1.03 -22.23 -8.35
C TYR A 179 0.33 -21.60 -8.62
N LYS A 180 0.38 -20.49 -9.32
CA LYS A 180 1.65 -19.84 -9.68
C LYS A 180 2.43 -19.38 -8.45
N THR A 181 1.74 -18.77 -7.48
CA THR A 181 2.33 -18.42 -6.18
C THR A 181 2.85 -19.67 -5.46
N ALA A 182 2.06 -20.76 -5.43
CA ALA A 182 2.47 -22.02 -4.81
C ALA A 182 3.70 -22.63 -5.51
N GLU A 183 3.76 -22.57 -6.84
CA GLU A 183 4.88 -23.03 -7.65
C GLU A 183 6.17 -22.22 -7.39
N ASP A 184 6.06 -20.90 -7.33
CA ASP A 184 7.18 -20.00 -7.05
C ASP A 184 7.79 -20.28 -5.67
N TYR A 185 6.95 -20.51 -4.67
CA TYR A 185 7.43 -20.87 -3.34
C TYR A 185 7.97 -22.31 -3.28
N SER A 186 7.36 -23.26 -3.99
CA SER A 186 7.91 -24.63 -4.11
C SER A 186 9.32 -24.61 -4.67
N LYS A 187 9.57 -23.82 -5.72
CA LYS A 187 10.91 -23.63 -6.30
C LYS A 187 11.89 -22.98 -5.31
N ARG A 188 11.42 -22.00 -4.52
CA ARG A 188 12.25 -21.35 -3.49
C ARG A 188 12.64 -22.27 -2.35
N TYR A 189 11.80 -23.26 -2.00
CA TYR A 189 12.09 -24.26 -0.98
C TYR A 189 13.12 -25.29 -1.42
N GLY A 190 13.39 -25.36 -2.72
CA GLY A 190 14.39 -26.24 -3.31
C GLY A 190 13.93 -27.68 -3.48
N GLU A 191 14.89 -28.53 -3.82
CA GLU A 191 14.66 -29.93 -4.11
C GLU A 191 15.45 -30.80 -3.15
N LYS A 192 14.92 -32.02 -2.89
CA LYS A 192 15.57 -33.09 -2.15
C LYS A 192 15.73 -34.31 -3.04
N GLU A 193 16.80 -35.05 -2.84
CA GLU A 193 17.03 -36.34 -3.50
C GLU A 193 16.32 -37.47 -2.73
N VAL A 194 15.47 -38.19 -3.42
CA VAL A 194 14.71 -39.32 -2.84
C VAL A 194 15.08 -40.58 -3.59
N LEU A 195 15.42 -41.62 -2.86
CA LEU A 195 15.69 -42.92 -3.39
C LEU A 195 14.39 -43.68 -3.64
N ILE A 196 14.00 -43.83 -4.91
CA ILE A 196 12.79 -44.55 -5.28
C ILE A 196 13.15 -45.99 -5.58
N LYS A 197 12.55 -46.90 -4.84
CA LYS A 197 12.69 -48.35 -5.05
C LYS A 197 11.53 -48.86 -5.90
N ASN A 198 11.81 -49.18 -7.16
CA ASN A 198 10.83 -49.75 -8.07
C ASN A 198 10.95 -51.26 -8.06
N ARG A 199 9.82 -51.93 -7.86
CA ARG A 199 9.69 -53.40 -7.94
C ARG A 199 9.02 -53.78 -9.25
N THR A 200 9.78 -54.43 -10.12
CA THR A 200 9.23 -54.97 -11.37
C THR A 200 9.03 -56.46 -11.21
N THR A 201 7.77 -56.95 -11.46
CA THR A 201 7.47 -58.38 -11.47
C THR A 201 7.26 -58.83 -12.91
N GLY A 202 8.18 -59.64 -13.42
CA GLY A 202 8.07 -60.30 -14.72
C GLY A 202 7.38 -61.66 -14.59
N ARG A 203 6.35 -61.95 -15.42
CA ARG A 203 5.80 -63.29 -15.66
C ARG A 203 6.18 -63.71 -17.07
N SER A 204 6.91 -64.82 -17.20
CA SER A 204 7.16 -65.43 -18.51
C SER A 204 6.15 -66.57 -18.74
N LEU A 205 5.44 -66.52 -19.88
CA LEU A 205 4.47 -67.50 -20.31
C LEU A 205 5.08 -68.47 -21.30
N GLY A 206 6.13 -69.16 -20.93
CA GLY A 206 6.79 -70.15 -21.79
C GLY A 206 7.30 -71.33 -20.98
N GLY A 207 6.68 -72.50 -21.08
CA GLY A 207 7.13 -73.81 -20.70
C GLY A 207 7.49 -74.11 -19.22
N GLN A 208 7.93 -73.19 -18.45
CA GLN A 208 8.08 -73.19 -16.99
C GLN A 208 7.67 -71.85 -16.41
N MET A 209 6.77 -71.86 -15.47
CA MET A 209 6.35 -70.65 -14.74
C MET A 209 7.51 -70.09 -13.93
N SER A 210 8.24 -69.15 -14.47
CA SER A 210 9.26 -68.41 -13.68
C SER A 210 8.73 -67.04 -13.32
N ARG A 211 8.84 -66.69 -12.05
CA ARG A 211 8.48 -65.38 -11.50
C ARG A 211 9.79 -64.69 -11.12
N SER A 212 10.18 -63.70 -11.89
CA SER A 212 11.35 -62.87 -11.56
C SER A 212 10.89 -61.62 -10.84
N ILE A 213 11.55 -61.25 -9.76
CA ILE A 213 11.38 -59.97 -9.03
C ILE A 213 12.66 -59.25 -9.19
N SER A 214 12.62 -58.10 -9.88
CA SER A 214 13.75 -57.18 -10.01
C SER A 214 13.49 -55.92 -9.19
N TRP A 215 14.49 -55.46 -8.47
CA TRP A 215 14.46 -54.21 -7.74
C TRP A 215 15.45 -53.27 -8.43
N SER A 216 14.97 -52.06 -8.77
CA SER A 216 15.79 -50.96 -9.23
C SER A 216 15.69 -49.78 -8.25
N GLU A 217 16.83 -49.22 -7.90
CA GLU A 217 16.93 -48.04 -7.05
C GLU A 217 17.32 -46.86 -7.95
N ASN A 218 16.49 -45.85 -8.01
CA ASN A 218 16.77 -44.62 -8.76
C ASN A 218 16.69 -43.42 -7.82
N LEU A 219 17.73 -42.60 -7.84
CA LEU A 219 17.72 -41.27 -7.21
C LEU A 219 16.90 -40.31 -8.07
N GLN A 220 15.85 -39.77 -7.50
CA GLN A 220 15.00 -38.77 -8.17
C GLN A 220 14.97 -37.50 -7.35
N LYS A 221 15.15 -36.35 -8.03
CA LYS A 221 14.94 -35.03 -7.41
C LYS A 221 13.48 -34.74 -7.31
N MET A 222 13.05 -34.39 -6.13
CA MET A 222 11.67 -33.96 -5.83
C MET A 222 11.68 -32.64 -5.05
N PRO A 223 10.69 -31.75 -5.25
CA PRO A 223 10.60 -30.55 -4.44
C PRO A 223 10.49 -30.92 -2.96
N VAL A 224 11.08 -30.07 -2.09
CA VAL A 224 11.00 -30.25 -0.63
C VAL A 224 9.53 -30.20 -0.18
N ILE A 225 8.75 -29.26 -0.75
CA ILE A 225 7.30 -29.15 -0.62
C ILE A 225 6.77 -28.81 -2.00
N SER A 226 5.88 -29.63 -2.53
CA SER A 226 5.29 -29.43 -3.86
C SER A 226 4.22 -28.32 -3.86
N ALA A 227 3.98 -27.72 -5.03
CA ALA A 227 2.90 -26.76 -5.20
C ALA A 227 1.51 -27.33 -4.84
N ASP A 228 1.29 -28.61 -5.21
CA ASP A 228 0.06 -29.30 -4.88
C ASP A 228 -0.13 -29.54 -3.38
N GLU A 229 0.94 -29.72 -2.63
CA GLU A 229 0.89 -29.82 -1.16
C GLU A 229 0.56 -28.47 -0.53
N ILE A 230 1.14 -27.38 -1.04
CA ILE A 230 0.88 -26.01 -0.57
C ILE A 230 -0.58 -25.66 -0.76
N LEU A 231 -1.15 -25.94 -1.93
CA LEU A 231 -2.56 -25.69 -2.23
C LEU A 231 -3.56 -26.52 -1.40
N LYS A 232 -3.08 -27.56 -0.74
CA LYS A 232 -3.88 -28.41 0.16
C LYS A 232 -3.67 -28.09 1.64
N PHE A 233 -2.99 -26.99 1.96
CA PHE A 233 -2.82 -26.62 3.36
C PHE A 233 -4.18 -26.28 3.98
N PRO A 234 -4.56 -26.94 5.08
CA PRO A 234 -5.74 -26.57 5.85
C PRO A 234 -5.53 -25.22 6.55
N GLN A 235 -6.61 -24.67 7.07
CA GLN A 235 -6.58 -23.43 7.85
C GLN A 235 -5.53 -23.48 8.96
N GLY A 236 -4.76 -22.41 9.10
CA GLY A 236 -3.70 -22.27 10.09
C GLY A 236 -2.39 -22.98 9.74
N LYS A 237 -2.36 -23.88 8.74
CA LYS A 237 -1.11 -24.50 8.29
C LYS A 237 -0.33 -23.53 7.40
N CYS A 238 0.94 -23.36 7.71
CA CYS A 238 1.85 -22.52 6.93
C CYS A 238 3.26 -23.10 6.87
N VAL A 239 4.09 -22.50 6.02
CA VAL A 239 5.54 -22.73 5.97
C VAL A 239 6.23 -21.40 6.26
N ILE A 240 7.12 -21.41 7.25
CA ILE A 240 7.96 -20.24 7.55
C ILE A 240 9.35 -20.48 6.98
N THR A 241 9.87 -19.47 6.29
CA THR A 241 11.29 -19.38 5.93
C THR A 241 11.87 -18.12 6.53
N SER A 242 12.94 -18.23 7.26
CA SER A 242 13.63 -17.09 7.89
C SER A 242 15.12 -17.39 8.02
N PRO A 243 15.99 -16.39 7.88
CA PRO A 243 17.42 -16.57 8.14
C PRO A 243 17.73 -17.05 9.56
N GLY A 244 16.82 -16.83 10.50
CA GLY A 244 16.94 -17.33 11.87
C GLY A 244 16.72 -18.84 12.03
N TYR A 245 16.10 -19.50 11.05
CA TYR A 245 15.95 -20.95 11.02
C TYR A 245 17.10 -21.58 10.23
N SER A 246 18.01 -22.20 10.94
CA SER A 246 19.16 -22.89 10.34
C SER A 246 19.30 -24.28 10.91
N SER A 247 19.75 -25.25 10.09
CA SER A 247 20.10 -26.60 10.47
C SER A 247 21.25 -27.09 9.60
N GLU A 248 22.20 -27.80 10.18
CA GLU A 248 23.31 -28.42 9.46
C GLU A 248 24.09 -27.46 8.53
N GLY A 249 24.23 -26.18 8.94
CA GLY A 249 24.95 -25.16 8.15
C GLY A 249 24.12 -24.52 7.03
N GLN A 250 22.84 -24.86 6.88
CA GLN A 250 21.92 -24.25 5.94
C GLN A 250 20.99 -23.28 6.66
N ALA A 251 20.83 -22.08 6.13
CA ALA A 251 19.89 -21.07 6.62
C ALA A 251 18.62 -21.04 5.76
N SER A 252 17.56 -20.42 6.29
CA SER A 252 16.28 -20.24 5.59
C SER A 252 15.58 -21.55 5.19
N ILE A 253 15.74 -22.59 6.00
CA ILE A 253 15.08 -23.88 5.78
C ILE A 253 13.57 -23.70 5.91
N PRO A 254 12.76 -24.25 4.98
CA PRO A 254 11.30 -24.21 5.09
C PRO A 254 10.83 -25.02 6.30
N TYR A 255 10.20 -24.34 7.24
CA TYR A 255 9.69 -24.94 8.46
C TYR A 255 8.16 -24.98 8.43
N PRO A 256 7.54 -26.14 8.18
CA PRO A 256 6.07 -26.27 8.22
C PRO A 256 5.58 -26.28 9.67
N LEU A 257 4.54 -25.50 9.91
CA LEU A 257 3.87 -25.47 11.22
C LEU A 257 2.37 -25.20 11.07
N ILE A 258 1.65 -25.44 12.15
CA ILE A 258 0.24 -25.06 12.29
C ILE A 258 0.18 -23.98 13.38
N ILE A 259 -0.39 -22.84 13.05
CA ILE A 259 -0.65 -21.75 14.01
C ILE A 259 -2.07 -21.95 14.55
N PRO A 260 -2.23 -22.43 15.79
CA PRO A 260 -3.55 -22.58 16.37
C PRO A 260 -4.08 -21.22 16.79
N VAL A 261 -5.34 -20.93 16.47
CA VAL A 261 -6.06 -19.81 17.09
C VAL A 261 -6.66 -20.32 18.38
N SER A 262 -6.26 -19.74 19.51
CA SER A 262 -6.79 -20.14 20.80
C SER A 262 -8.20 -19.56 21.00
N LYS A 263 -9.07 -20.30 21.70
CA LYS A 263 -10.40 -19.77 22.10
C LYS A 263 -10.30 -18.46 22.89
N ALA A 264 -9.20 -18.25 23.59
CA ALA A 264 -8.93 -17.00 24.30
C ALA A 264 -8.69 -15.83 23.34
N ASP A 265 -8.01 -16.09 22.22
CA ASP A 265 -7.74 -15.05 21.21
C ASP A 265 -9.01 -14.76 20.40
N GLU A 266 -9.81 -15.78 20.06
CA GLU A 266 -11.13 -15.60 19.44
C GLU A 266 -12.03 -14.74 20.34
N LYS A 267 -12.07 -15.04 21.64
CA LYS A 267 -12.82 -14.24 22.61
C LYS A 267 -12.31 -12.81 22.69
N ARG A 268 -10.98 -12.58 22.71
CA ARG A 268 -10.40 -11.23 22.71
C ARG A 268 -10.77 -10.44 21.46
N ALA A 269 -10.76 -11.08 20.30
CA ALA A 269 -11.19 -10.45 19.05
C ALA A 269 -12.64 -10.00 19.14
N HIS A 270 -13.54 -10.88 19.54
CA HIS A 270 -14.95 -10.56 19.72
C HIS A 270 -15.19 -9.47 20.78
N ASP A 271 -14.52 -9.56 21.95
CA ASP A 271 -14.63 -8.54 23.00
C ASP A 271 -14.11 -7.18 22.50
N SER A 272 -13.05 -7.17 21.67
CA SER A 272 -12.49 -5.95 21.05
C SER A 272 -13.44 -5.32 20.04
N GLU A 273 -14.10 -6.12 19.21
CA GLU A 273 -15.13 -5.66 18.27
C GLU A 273 -16.32 -5.04 19.02
N ALA A 274 -16.82 -5.74 20.03
CA ALA A 274 -17.91 -5.24 20.88
C ALA A 274 -17.54 -3.92 21.59
N LEU A 275 -16.31 -3.80 22.09
CA LEU A 275 -15.80 -2.59 22.70
C LEU A 275 -15.69 -1.44 21.70
N TRP A 276 -15.22 -1.73 20.48
CA TRP A 276 -15.14 -0.75 19.40
C TRP A 276 -16.52 -0.17 19.09
N ASP A 277 -17.51 -1.03 18.84
CA ASP A 277 -18.85 -0.59 18.43
C ASP A 277 -19.61 0.15 19.56
N THR A 278 -19.41 -0.27 20.82
CA THR A 278 -20.18 0.29 21.92
C THR A 278 -19.56 1.54 22.54
N GLN A 279 -18.24 1.68 22.52
CA GLN A 279 -17.55 2.74 23.28
C GLN A 279 -16.56 3.54 22.45
N VAL A 280 -15.65 2.86 21.71
CA VAL A 280 -14.50 3.54 21.10
C VAL A 280 -14.93 4.39 19.92
N LYS A 281 -15.78 3.85 19.05
CA LYS A 281 -16.26 4.53 17.84
C LYS A 281 -16.97 5.84 18.19
N SER A 282 -17.94 5.80 19.09
CA SER A 282 -18.69 6.99 19.51
C SER A 282 -17.82 8.01 20.25
N ALA A 283 -16.86 7.55 21.06
CA ALA A 283 -15.91 8.45 21.72
C ALA A 283 -14.99 9.17 20.72
N LEU A 284 -14.51 8.46 19.70
CA LEU A 284 -13.70 9.07 18.64
C LEU A 284 -14.52 10.03 17.79
N GLU A 285 -15.73 9.65 17.38
CA GLU A 285 -16.62 10.50 16.61
C GLU A 285 -16.97 11.80 17.35
N SER A 286 -17.14 11.75 18.68
CA SER A 286 -17.39 12.93 19.51
C SER A 286 -16.20 13.89 19.61
N GLN A 287 -14.98 13.41 19.39
CA GLN A 287 -13.75 14.21 19.41
C GLN A 287 -13.47 14.87 18.05
N VAL A 288 -14.06 14.37 16.98
CA VAL A 288 -13.85 14.92 15.63
C VAL A 288 -14.70 16.17 15.46
N THR A 289 -14.07 17.33 15.51
CA THR A 289 -14.71 18.59 15.13
C THR A 289 -14.59 18.75 13.62
N ILE A 290 -15.68 18.52 12.90
CA ILE A 290 -15.73 18.76 11.46
C ILE A 290 -15.97 20.27 11.25
N PRO A 291 -15.00 21.03 10.69
CA PRO A 291 -15.20 22.44 10.39
C PRO A 291 -16.39 22.63 9.42
N ASP A 292 -17.12 23.70 9.56
CA ASP A 292 -18.17 24.05 8.61
C ASP A 292 -17.57 24.44 7.23
N ILE A 293 -18.39 24.44 6.20
CA ILE A 293 -17.96 24.75 4.83
C ILE A 293 -17.38 26.16 4.75
N LYS A 294 -17.93 27.14 5.49
CA LYS A 294 -17.43 28.51 5.47
C LYS A 294 -16.03 28.61 6.02
N THR A 295 -15.77 27.96 7.15
CA THR A 295 -14.42 27.89 7.76
C THR A 295 -13.41 27.21 6.82
N LEU A 296 -13.82 26.14 6.13
CA LEU A 296 -12.95 25.44 5.16
C LEU A 296 -12.66 26.30 3.94
N THR A 297 -13.67 26.97 3.42
CA THR A 297 -13.53 27.87 2.27
C THR A 297 -12.58 29.01 2.64
N GLN A 298 -12.75 29.60 3.81
CA GLN A 298 -11.86 30.67 4.30
C GLN A 298 -10.41 30.16 4.42
N ALA A 299 -10.20 28.99 5.01
CA ALA A 299 -8.86 28.40 5.13
C ALA A 299 -8.23 28.07 3.76
N LEU A 300 -9.03 27.70 2.77
CA LEU A 300 -8.57 27.50 1.40
C LEU A 300 -8.10 28.82 0.78
N TYR A 301 -8.90 29.89 0.90
CA TYR A 301 -8.51 31.21 0.39
C TYR A 301 -7.24 31.73 1.04
N GLU A 302 -7.09 31.61 2.35
CA GLU A 302 -5.88 32.02 3.07
C GLU A 302 -4.64 31.28 2.58
N ARG A 303 -4.78 30.00 2.25
CA ARG A 303 -3.69 29.21 1.66
C ARG A 303 -3.36 29.63 0.23
N ILE A 304 -4.38 29.92 -0.59
CA ILE A 304 -4.19 30.43 -1.95
C ILE A 304 -3.45 31.77 -1.90
N GLU A 305 -3.87 32.68 -1.04
CA GLU A 305 -3.16 33.96 -0.87
C GLU A 305 -1.74 33.79 -0.34
N SER A 306 -1.54 32.88 0.61
CA SER A 306 -0.22 32.58 1.12
C SER A 306 0.70 32.03 0.02
N ALA A 307 0.18 31.12 -0.81
CA ALA A 307 0.89 30.59 -1.96
C ALA A 307 1.21 31.66 -3.01
N ALA A 308 0.25 32.56 -3.29
CA ALA A 308 0.44 33.69 -4.20
C ALA A 308 1.53 34.67 -3.72
N ARG A 309 1.60 34.89 -2.41
CA ARG A 309 2.70 35.72 -1.82
C ARG A 309 4.06 35.06 -1.94
N MET A 310 4.14 33.73 -1.93
CA MET A 310 5.41 32.99 -2.12
C MET A 310 5.84 32.95 -3.58
N LEU A 311 4.93 33.10 -4.52
CA LEU A 311 5.15 33.13 -5.96
C LEU A 311 4.67 34.49 -6.50
N PRO A 312 5.46 35.57 -6.38
CA PRO A 312 5.03 36.88 -6.87
C PRO A 312 4.76 36.81 -8.37
N LEU A 313 3.49 37.02 -8.72
CA LEU A 313 3.09 37.23 -10.10
C LEU A 313 3.53 38.64 -10.53
N PRO A 314 3.88 38.85 -11.80
CA PRO A 314 4.09 40.19 -12.32
C PRO A 314 2.83 41.03 -12.10
N GLU A 315 3.01 42.28 -11.65
CA GLU A 315 1.90 43.18 -11.28
C GLU A 315 0.91 43.48 -12.42
N GLU A 316 1.30 43.17 -13.68
CA GLU A 316 0.48 43.49 -14.87
C GLU A 316 -0.63 42.47 -15.19
N ASP A 317 -0.63 41.29 -14.57
CA ASP A 317 -1.58 40.21 -14.93
C ASP A 317 -2.58 39.83 -13.81
N VAL A 318 -2.66 40.60 -12.75
CA VAL A 318 -3.69 40.37 -11.72
C VAL A 318 -5.00 40.94 -12.21
N ALA A 319 -5.76 40.17 -12.98
CA ALA A 319 -7.20 40.44 -13.13
C ALA A 319 -7.80 40.49 -11.74
N PRO A 320 -8.61 41.55 -11.43
CA PRO A 320 -9.25 41.67 -10.11
C PRO A 320 -9.98 40.37 -9.80
N ALA A 321 -9.74 39.83 -8.59
CA ALA A 321 -10.44 38.66 -8.12
C ALA A 321 -11.94 38.84 -8.38
N GLN A 322 -12.48 38.02 -9.28
CA GLN A 322 -13.92 38.05 -9.50
C GLN A 322 -14.55 37.65 -8.17
N GLU A 323 -15.31 38.57 -7.57
CA GLU A 323 -16.18 38.22 -6.48
C GLU A 323 -17.08 37.10 -6.99
N PHE A 324 -16.96 35.91 -6.40
CA PHE A 324 -17.83 34.79 -6.69
C PHE A 324 -19.27 35.25 -6.46
N SER A 325 -20.08 35.18 -7.52
CA SER A 325 -21.48 35.53 -7.41
C SER A 325 -22.17 34.57 -6.45
N SER A 326 -23.19 35.02 -5.75
CA SER A 326 -23.99 34.23 -4.82
C SER A 326 -24.54 32.90 -5.41
N SER A 327 -24.55 32.75 -6.74
CA SER A 327 -24.94 31.52 -7.43
C SER A 327 -23.89 30.38 -7.39
N GLU A 328 -22.62 30.69 -7.10
CA GLU A 328 -21.58 29.66 -6.99
C GLU A 328 -21.46 29.10 -5.58
N THR A 329 -21.88 29.86 -4.56
CA THR A 329 -22.04 29.36 -3.20
C THR A 329 -23.18 28.33 -3.11
N ASP A 330 -24.23 28.45 -3.92
CA ASP A 330 -25.34 27.50 -4.00
C ASP A 330 -24.90 26.11 -4.52
N VAL A 331 -23.84 26.02 -5.33
CA VAL A 331 -23.32 24.74 -5.83
C VAL A 331 -22.64 23.94 -4.70
N LEU A 332 -22.04 24.62 -3.73
CA LEU A 332 -21.40 23.96 -2.59
C LEU A 332 -22.41 23.60 -1.47
N GLU A 333 -23.55 24.35 -1.38
CA GLU A 333 -24.62 24.04 -0.44
C GLU A 333 -25.49 22.85 -0.88
N ASN A 334 -25.58 22.57 -2.18
CA ASN A 334 -26.43 21.53 -2.76
C ASN A 334 -25.69 20.17 -2.94
N PHE A 335 -24.48 20.01 -2.43
CA PHE A 335 -23.86 18.69 -2.39
C PHE A 335 -24.62 17.81 -1.37
N PRO A 336 -25.14 16.65 -1.80
CA PRO A 336 -25.83 15.76 -0.89
C PRO A 336 -24.86 15.31 0.21
N THR A 337 -25.11 15.74 1.43
CA THR A 337 -24.49 15.18 2.63
C THR A 337 -25.00 13.75 2.76
N ARG A 338 -24.32 12.80 2.11
CA ARG A 338 -24.53 11.38 2.38
C ARG A 338 -23.95 11.09 3.76
N VAL A 339 -24.83 11.13 4.75
CA VAL A 339 -24.60 10.47 6.03
C VAL A 339 -24.55 8.98 5.69
N TYR A 340 -23.35 8.38 5.71
CA TYR A 340 -23.19 6.96 5.52
C TYR A 340 -23.80 6.24 6.71
N GLN A 341 -25.02 5.75 6.54
CA GLN A 341 -25.53 4.65 7.35
C GLN A 341 -24.80 3.39 6.87
N THR A 342 -23.97 2.82 7.70
CA THR A 342 -23.44 1.47 7.50
C THR A 342 -24.62 0.52 7.32
N PRO A 343 -24.68 -0.28 6.22
CA PRO A 343 -25.68 -1.32 6.09
C PRO A 343 -25.46 -2.29 7.25
N GLY A 344 -26.52 -2.48 8.06
CA GLY A 344 -26.51 -3.51 9.08
C GLY A 344 -26.32 -4.86 8.43
N LEU A 345 -25.31 -5.58 8.88
CA LEU A 345 -25.16 -7.00 8.63
C LEU A 345 -26.39 -7.69 9.26
N GLN A 346 -27.39 -7.99 8.43
CA GLN A 346 -28.41 -8.97 8.73
C GLN A 346 -27.98 -10.30 8.10
N GLY A 347 -27.90 -11.31 8.94
CA GLY A 347 -27.80 -12.73 8.56
C GLY A 347 -26.53 -13.38 9.06
#